data_2ddce14fe5ba0a031596754f27c297a4
#
_entry.id   2ddce14fe5ba0a031596754f27c297a4
#
_cell.length_a   1.000
_cell.length_b   1.000
_cell.length_c   1.000
_cell.angle_alpha   90.00
_cell.angle_beta   90.00
_cell.angle_gamma   90.00
#
_symmetry.space_group_name_H-M   'P 1'
#
loop_
_entity.id
_entity.type
_entity.pdbx_description
1 polymer ?
#
loop_
_entity_poly.entity_id
_entity_poly.type
_entity_poly.pdbx_seq_one_letter_code
_entity_poly.pdbx_strand_id
1 'polypeptide(L)'
;MKDITLRASWIVKAPVREVFAIMSDFEKFPEYFPKVADTIHIVKREGNHLEIHATAKSFGQSFPVTMKTEILPGRGYISDNVSPKFGTSGHEELLLSEHKDGTMIDYLYQVAIHKRWLSVVAKPLIGWYSMKFWEKAVIDELRKRVER
;
A
#
# COMPACT_ATOMS: atom_id res chain seq x y z
N MET A 1 21.99 -2.88 -8.22
CA MET A 1 20.55 -2.63 -8.19
C MET A 1 20.27 -1.52 -7.20
N LYS A 2 19.57 -0.48 -7.60
CA LYS A 2 19.29 0.66 -6.73
C LYS A 2 17.86 0.59 -6.23
N ASP A 3 17.70 0.63 -4.91
CA ASP A 3 16.40 0.69 -4.28
C ASP A 3 15.98 2.14 -4.10
N ILE A 4 14.69 2.38 -4.28
CA ILE A 4 14.08 3.67 -4.01
C ILE A 4 13.29 3.53 -2.73
N THR A 5 13.55 4.41 -1.74
CA THR A 5 12.83 4.40 -0.47
C THR A 5 11.98 5.64 -0.37
N LEU A 6 10.69 5.45 -0.13
CA LEU A 6 9.72 6.52 0.05
C LEU A 6 9.12 6.41 1.45
N ARG A 7 9.00 7.55 2.13
CA ARG A 7 8.40 7.62 3.47
C ARG A 7 7.39 8.76 3.50
N ALA A 8 6.28 8.52 4.20
CA ALA A 8 5.29 9.57 4.42
C ALA A 8 4.53 9.27 5.71
N SER A 9 3.94 10.30 6.29
CA SER A 9 3.10 10.17 7.46
C SER A 9 1.87 11.03 7.28
N TRP A 10 0.73 10.51 7.75
CA TRP A 10 -0.54 11.24 7.67
C TRP A 10 -1.30 11.08 8.98
N ILE A 11 -2.13 12.08 9.28
CA ILE A 11 -3.06 12.03 10.41
C ILE A 11 -4.46 11.80 9.84
N VAL A 12 -5.15 10.81 10.41
CA VAL A 12 -6.54 10.51 10.09
C VAL A 12 -7.37 10.72 11.37
N LYS A 13 -8.44 11.49 11.26
CA LYS A 13 -9.27 11.87 12.42
C LYS A 13 -10.28 10.77 12.75
N ALA A 14 -9.76 9.61 13.15
CA ALA A 14 -10.54 8.45 13.55
C ALA A 14 -9.71 7.56 14.47
N PRO A 15 -10.34 6.74 15.32
CA PRO A 15 -9.60 5.82 16.20
C PRO A 15 -8.80 4.79 15.41
N VAL A 16 -7.68 4.33 15.99
CA VAL A 16 -6.81 3.32 15.37
C VAL A 16 -7.59 2.08 14.97
N ARG A 17 -8.53 1.62 15.81
CA ARG A 17 -9.31 0.41 15.52
C ARG A 17 -10.13 0.54 14.24
N GLU A 18 -10.68 1.71 13.95
CA GLU A 18 -11.47 1.94 12.73
C GLU A 18 -10.57 2.01 11.50
N VAL A 19 -9.43 2.68 11.61
CA VAL A 19 -8.44 2.76 10.53
C VAL A 19 -7.88 1.38 10.24
N PHE A 20 -7.53 0.63 11.28
CA PHE A 20 -6.99 -0.73 11.14
C PHE A 20 -8.00 -1.66 10.48
N ALA A 21 -9.28 -1.58 10.85
CA ALA A 21 -10.32 -2.44 10.30
C ALA A 21 -10.40 -2.32 8.77
N ILE A 22 -10.24 -1.12 8.24
CA ILE A 22 -10.25 -0.88 6.80
C ILE A 22 -8.92 -1.26 6.15
N MET A 23 -7.80 -0.83 6.75
CA MET A 23 -6.48 -1.04 6.15
C MET A 23 -6.01 -2.49 6.19
N SER A 24 -6.61 -3.34 7.01
CA SER A 24 -6.29 -4.76 7.07
C SER A 24 -7.30 -5.65 6.33
N ASP A 25 -8.37 -5.08 5.78
CA ASP A 25 -9.40 -5.84 5.07
C ASP A 25 -9.10 -5.86 3.58
N PHE A 26 -8.07 -6.63 3.22
CA PHE A 26 -7.53 -6.64 1.86
C PHE A 26 -8.54 -7.10 0.81
N GLU A 27 -9.44 -8.01 1.13
CA GLU A 27 -10.44 -8.50 0.17
C GLU A 27 -11.35 -7.40 -0.33
N LYS A 28 -11.58 -6.36 0.49
CA LYS A 28 -12.42 -5.23 0.13
C LYS A 28 -11.65 -4.03 -0.45
N PHE A 29 -10.35 -4.14 -0.64
CA PHE A 29 -9.56 -3.05 -1.20
C PHE A 29 -10.08 -2.56 -2.57
N PRO A 30 -10.54 -3.42 -3.48
CA PRO A 30 -11.14 -2.92 -4.74
C PRO A 30 -12.36 -2.03 -4.51
N GLU A 31 -13.11 -2.28 -3.44
CA GLU A 31 -14.25 -1.45 -3.05
C GLU A 31 -13.80 -0.16 -2.37
N TYR A 32 -12.86 -0.28 -1.42
CA TYR A 32 -12.40 0.88 -0.66
C TYR A 32 -11.47 1.79 -1.48
N PHE A 33 -10.60 1.21 -2.27
CA PHE A 33 -9.52 1.92 -2.96
C PHE A 33 -9.46 1.54 -4.44
N PRO A 34 -10.52 1.85 -5.21
CA PRO A 34 -10.61 1.39 -6.61
C PRO A 34 -9.56 2.00 -7.53
N LYS A 35 -8.89 3.07 -7.11
CA LYS A 35 -7.83 3.68 -7.92
C LYS A 35 -6.51 2.92 -7.86
N VAL A 36 -6.30 2.09 -6.82
CA VAL A 36 -5.06 1.32 -6.65
C VAL A 36 -5.26 -0.19 -6.76
N ALA A 37 -6.47 -0.69 -6.51
CA ALA A 37 -6.75 -2.13 -6.53
C ALA A 37 -7.93 -2.43 -7.44
N ASP A 38 -7.73 -3.36 -8.36
CA ASP A 38 -8.78 -3.82 -9.27
C ASP A 38 -9.37 -5.14 -8.80
N THR A 39 -8.50 -6.11 -8.47
CA THR A 39 -8.92 -7.40 -7.91
C THR A 39 -7.98 -7.80 -6.79
N ILE A 40 -8.51 -8.52 -5.81
CA ILE A 40 -7.75 -9.11 -4.71
C ILE A 40 -8.22 -10.55 -4.52
N HIS A 41 -7.27 -11.49 -4.52
CA HIS A 41 -7.54 -12.89 -4.19
C HIS A 41 -6.54 -13.36 -3.13
N ILE A 42 -7.03 -13.72 -1.96
CA ILE A 42 -6.20 -14.31 -0.91
C ILE A 42 -6.10 -15.79 -1.23
N VAL A 43 -4.92 -16.24 -1.69
CA VAL A 43 -4.72 -17.63 -2.11
C VAL A 43 -4.23 -18.51 -0.98
N LYS A 44 -3.70 -17.91 0.10
CA LYS A 44 -3.25 -18.66 1.26
C LYS A 44 -3.35 -17.77 2.50
N ARG A 45 -3.82 -18.34 3.60
CA ARG A 45 -3.90 -17.64 4.89
C ARG A 45 -3.43 -18.59 5.99
N GLU A 46 -2.40 -18.17 6.72
CA GLU A 46 -1.91 -18.89 7.91
C GLU A 46 -1.77 -17.88 9.05
N GLY A 47 -2.77 -17.83 9.96
CA GLY A 47 -2.79 -16.82 11.01
C GLY A 47 -2.83 -15.43 10.44
N ASN A 48 -1.82 -14.63 10.74
CA ASN A 48 -1.70 -13.24 10.24
C ASN A 48 -0.89 -13.14 8.96
N HIS A 49 -0.47 -14.28 8.37
CA HIS A 49 0.30 -14.30 7.14
C HIS A 49 -0.60 -14.63 5.96
N LEU A 50 -0.59 -13.76 4.95
CA LEU A 50 -1.42 -13.89 3.75
C LEU A 50 -0.53 -13.95 2.52
N GLU A 51 -0.91 -14.81 1.57
CA GLU A 51 -0.41 -14.70 0.21
C GLU A 51 -1.55 -14.20 -0.66
N ILE A 52 -1.32 -13.09 -1.35
CA ILE A 52 -2.34 -12.37 -2.10
C ILE A 52 -1.92 -12.27 -3.57
N HIS A 53 -2.83 -12.65 -4.45
CA HIS A 53 -2.69 -12.39 -5.88
C HIS A 53 -3.65 -11.27 -6.23
N ALA A 54 -3.10 -10.14 -6.65
CA ALA A 54 -3.87 -8.94 -6.88
C ALA A 54 -3.65 -8.42 -8.30
N THR A 55 -4.62 -7.64 -8.78
CA THR A 55 -4.43 -6.76 -9.92
C THR A 55 -4.43 -5.34 -9.38
N ALA A 56 -3.29 -4.70 -9.44
CA ALA A 56 -3.12 -3.33 -8.98
C ALA A 56 -3.31 -2.36 -10.14
N LYS A 57 -3.61 -1.09 -9.80
CA LYS A 57 -3.73 -0.02 -10.78
C LYS A 57 -2.71 1.07 -10.51
N SER A 58 -2.11 1.57 -11.57
CA SER A 58 -1.25 2.74 -11.50
C SER A 58 -1.23 3.41 -12.88
N PHE A 59 -1.35 4.74 -12.90
CA PHE A 59 -1.36 5.52 -14.14
C PHE A 59 -2.42 5.04 -15.15
N GLY A 60 -3.57 4.61 -14.66
CA GLY A 60 -4.66 4.13 -15.50
C GLY A 60 -4.48 2.73 -16.08
N GLN A 61 -3.43 2.02 -15.68
CA GLN A 61 -3.15 0.67 -16.15
C GLN A 61 -3.27 -0.35 -15.01
N SER A 62 -3.77 -1.54 -15.33
CA SER A 62 -3.86 -2.65 -14.39
C SER A 62 -2.72 -3.65 -14.66
N PHE A 63 -2.16 -4.21 -13.60
CA PHE A 63 -1.08 -5.17 -13.70
C PHE A 63 -1.10 -6.16 -12.54
N PRO A 64 -0.65 -7.41 -12.77
CA PRO A 64 -0.65 -8.41 -11.70
C PRO A 64 0.44 -8.16 -10.67
N VAL A 65 0.12 -8.40 -9.41
CA VAL A 65 1.05 -8.28 -8.28
C VAL A 65 0.85 -9.48 -7.37
N THR A 66 1.95 -10.09 -6.93
CA THR A 66 1.92 -11.11 -5.88
C THR A 66 2.44 -10.46 -4.60
N MET A 67 1.67 -10.61 -3.52
CA MET A 67 2.01 -10.01 -2.23
C MET A 67 2.09 -11.08 -1.15
N LYS A 68 3.13 -11.00 -0.32
CA LYS A 68 3.22 -11.77 0.92
C LYS A 68 3.10 -10.77 2.05
N THR A 69 2.01 -10.85 2.78
CA THR A 69 1.61 -9.83 3.75
C THR A 69 1.49 -10.43 5.14
N GLU A 70 2.04 -9.72 6.11
CA GLU A 70 1.85 -10.03 7.52
C GLU A 70 1.00 -8.93 8.15
N ILE A 71 -0.15 -9.31 8.71
CA ILE A 71 -0.99 -8.37 9.47
C ILE A 71 -0.42 -8.26 10.88
N LEU A 72 -0.22 -7.03 11.33
CA LEU A 72 0.17 -6.72 12.70
C LEU A 72 -1.09 -6.28 13.44
N PRO A 73 -1.73 -7.15 14.24
CA PRO A 73 -3.05 -6.86 14.82
C PRO A 73 -3.10 -5.52 15.56
N GLY A 74 -4.03 -4.66 15.15
CA GLY A 74 -4.21 -3.33 15.72
C GLY A 74 -3.12 -2.32 15.38
N ARG A 75 -2.09 -2.71 14.61
CA ARG A 75 -0.92 -1.86 14.36
C ARG A 75 -0.65 -1.60 12.89
N GLY A 76 -1.20 -2.40 11.98
CA GLY A 76 -1.00 -2.22 10.55
C GLY A 76 -0.59 -3.49 9.83
N TYR A 77 0.31 -3.37 8.85
CA TYR A 77 0.79 -4.54 8.12
C TYR A 77 2.16 -4.28 7.50
N ILE A 78 2.84 -5.38 7.18
CA ILE A 78 4.09 -5.41 6.41
C ILE A 78 3.85 -6.31 5.22
N SER A 79 4.27 -5.89 4.03
CA SER A 79 4.05 -6.64 2.79
C SER A 79 5.26 -6.60 1.89
N ASP A 80 5.59 -7.75 1.30
CA ASP A 80 6.56 -7.86 0.23
C ASP A 80 5.80 -8.20 -1.06
N ASN A 81 6.06 -7.45 -2.12
CA ASN A 81 5.33 -7.63 -3.36
C ASN A 81 6.25 -7.70 -4.57
N VAL A 82 5.76 -8.36 -5.61
CA VAL A 82 6.48 -8.53 -6.87
C VAL A 82 5.54 -8.19 -8.02
N SER A 83 6.00 -7.35 -8.94
CA SER A 83 5.29 -7.02 -10.18
C SER A 83 6.13 -7.46 -11.37
N PRO A 84 5.85 -8.66 -11.93
CA PRO A 84 6.64 -9.17 -13.06
C PRO A 84 6.57 -8.29 -14.31
N LYS A 85 5.42 -7.65 -14.54
CA LYS A 85 5.24 -6.79 -15.72
C LYS A 85 6.26 -5.66 -15.78
N PHE A 86 6.54 -5.03 -14.62
CA PHE A 86 7.49 -3.93 -14.57
C PHE A 86 8.89 -4.36 -14.13
N GLY A 87 9.06 -5.64 -13.78
CA GLY A 87 10.33 -6.12 -13.24
C GLY A 87 10.69 -5.43 -11.94
N THR A 88 9.70 -5.21 -11.07
CA THR A 88 9.90 -4.55 -9.78
C THR A 88 9.56 -5.48 -8.63
N SER A 89 10.23 -5.28 -7.50
CA SER A 89 9.83 -5.87 -6.23
C SER A 89 9.77 -4.75 -5.20
N GLY A 90 8.89 -4.89 -4.22
CA GLY A 90 8.67 -3.86 -3.23
C GLY A 90 8.52 -4.42 -1.84
N HIS A 91 8.89 -3.60 -0.86
CA HIS A 91 8.64 -3.84 0.55
C HIS A 91 7.84 -2.66 1.09
N GLU A 92 6.76 -2.94 1.78
CA GLU A 92 5.82 -1.94 2.24
C GLU A 92 5.54 -2.15 3.72
N GLU A 93 5.54 -1.08 4.50
CA GLU A 93 5.14 -1.09 5.90
C GLU A 93 4.16 0.03 6.13
N LEU A 94 3.00 -0.31 6.65
CA LEU A 94 2.00 0.66 7.06
C LEU A 94 1.75 0.46 8.54
N LEU A 95 2.20 1.42 9.35
CA LEU A 95 2.13 1.32 10.80
C LEU A 95 1.21 2.40 11.35
N LEU A 96 0.34 2.00 12.26
CA LEU A 96 -0.65 2.86 12.90
C LEU A 96 -0.27 3.09 14.36
N SER A 97 -0.42 4.32 14.81
CA SER A 97 -0.22 4.68 16.21
C SER A 97 -1.27 5.71 16.64
N GLU A 98 -1.54 5.74 17.94
CA GLU A 98 -2.47 6.72 18.48
C GLU A 98 -1.88 8.12 18.41
N HIS A 99 -2.72 9.08 18.03
CA HIS A 99 -2.36 10.48 17.97
C HIS A 99 -3.46 11.28 18.67
N LYS A 100 -3.11 12.45 19.21
CA LYS A 100 -4.09 13.31 19.89
C LYS A 100 -5.30 13.66 19.01
N ASP A 101 -5.11 13.71 17.69
CA ASP A 101 -6.17 14.04 16.73
C ASP A 101 -6.78 12.81 16.06
N GLY A 102 -6.39 11.59 16.48
CA GLY A 102 -6.91 10.35 15.91
C GLY A 102 -5.83 9.28 15.72
N THR A 103 -5.44 9.03 14.48
CA THR A 103 -4.44 8.01 14.13
C THR A 103 -3.33 8.61 13.30
N MET A 104 -2.08 8.31 13.68
CA MET A 104 -0.91 8.57 12.83
C MET A 104 -0.67 7.35 11.97
N ILE A 105 -0.56 7.54 10.66
CA ILE A 105 -0.15 6.50 9.71
C ILE A 105 1.28 6.79 9.31
N ASP A 106 2.18 5.86 9.59
CA ASP A 106 3.57 5.90 9.12
C ASP A 106 3.72 4.89 8.00
N TYR A 107 4.10 5.37 6.83
CA TYR A 107 4.17 4.55 5.63
C TYR A 107 5.58 4.55 5.07
N LEU A 108 6.09 3.34 4.81
CA LEU A 108 7.39 3.11 4.18
C LEU A 108 7.15 2.27 2.92
N TYR A 109 7.72 2.69 1.80
CA TYR A 109 7.71 1.91 0.57
C TYR A 109 9.11 1.88 -0.01
N GLN A 110 9.65 0.68 -0.17
CA GLN A 110 10.95 0.45 -0.80
C GLN A 110 10.71 -0.34 -2.08
N VAL A 111 11.19 0.17 -3.20
CA VAL A 111 11.03 -0.50 -4.48
C VAL A 111 12.38 -0.74 -5.12
N ALA A 112 12.60 -1.99 -5.57
CA ALA A 112 13.75 -2.39 -6.35
C ALA A 112 13.31 -2.57 -7.80
N ILE A 113 13.97 -1.86 -8.72
CA ILE A 113 13.67 -1.94 -10.14
C ILE A 113 14.77 -2.77 -10.79
N HIS A 114 14.38 -3.93 -11.32
CA HIS A 114 15.32 -4.90 -11.89
C HIS A 114 15.66 -4.60 -13.34
N LYS A 115 14.86 -3.77 -14.03
CA LYS A 115 15.13 -3.32 -15.38
C LYS A 115 15.91 -2.03 -15.36
N ARG A 116 17.18 -2.08 -15.77
CA ARG A 116 18.15 -1.00 -15.62
C ARG A 116 17.73 0.32 -16.27
N TRP A 117 17.18 0.27 -17.48
CA TRP A 117 16.76 1.49 -18.17
C TRP A 117 15.55 2.14 -17.50
N LEU A 118 14.68 1.32 -16.92
CA LEU A 118 13.49 1.82 -16.25
C LEU A 118 13.85 2.60 -14.98
N SER A 119 14.90 2.18 -14.26
CA SER A 119 15.31 2.86 -13.03
C SER A 119 15.80 4.29 -13.30
N VAL A 120 16.44 4.51 -14.45
CA VAL A 120 16.93 5.85 -14.79
C VAL A 120 15.79 6.82 -15.10
N VAL A 121 14.76 6.34 -15.83
CA VAL A 121 13.63 7.17 -16.27
C VAL A 121 12.59 7.33 -15.16
N ALA A 122 12.32 6.25 -14.41
CA ALA A 122 11.23 6.22 -13.44
C ALA A 122 11.57 6.85 -12.11
N LYS A 123 12.85 6.90 -11.74
CA LYS A 123 13.29 7.32 -10.41
C LYS A 123 12.77 8.68 -9.95
N PRO A 124 12.85 9.77 -10.74
CA PRO A 124 12.30 11.06 -10.33
C PRO A 124 10.78 11.06 -10.21
N LEU A 125 10.09 10.32 -11.09
CA LEU A 125 8.63 10.24 -11.10
C LEU A 125 8.10 9.43 -9.92
N ILE A 126 8.76 8.32 -9.58
CA ILE A 126 8.34 7.47 -8.47
C ILE A 126 8.43 8.24 -7.15
N GLY A 127 9.52 8.97 -6.92
CA GLY A 127 9.70 9.69 -5.67
C GLY A 127 8.66 10.77 -5.42
N TRP A 128 8.30 11.54 -6.45
CA TRP A 128 7.38 12.66 -6.29
C TRP A 128 5.92 12.27 -6.51
N TYR A 129 5.67 11.54 -7.59
CA TYR A 129 4.30 11.25 -8.03
C TYR A 129 3.63 10.14 -7.22
N SER A 130 4.40 9.10 -6.83
CA SER A 130 3.82 7.95 -6.15
C SER A 130 3.21 8.27 -4.80
N MET A 131 3.86 9.11 -3.99
CA MET A 131 3.32 9.46 -2.68
C MET A 131 2.07 10.32 -2.79
N LYS A 132 2.03 11.25 -3.74
CA LYS A 132 0.83 12.07 -3.98
C LYS A 132 -0.31 11.24 -4.55
N PHE A 133 -0.02 10.32 -5.46
CA PHE A 133 -1.02 9.41 -6.01
C PHE A 133 -1.60 8.53 -4.90
N TRP A 134 -0.74 7.95 -4.08
CA TRP A 134 -1.15 7.07 -2.99
C TRP A 134 -1.97 7.83 -1.94
N GLU A 135 -1.56 9.04 -1.60
CA GLU A 135 -2.33 9.89 -0.68
C GLU A 135 -3.76 10.10 -1.18
N LYS A 136 -3.92 10.48 -2.45
CA LYS A 136 -5.25 10.69 -3.02
C LYS A 136 -6.04 9.41 -3.19
N ALA A 137 -5.38 8.34 -3.61
CA ALA A 137 -6.05 7.09 -3.93
C ALA A 137 -6.39 6.25 -2.69
N VAL A 138 -5.64 6.39 -1.62
CA VAL A 138 -5.80 5.60 -0.39
C VAL A 138 -6.14 6.47 0.81
N ILE A 139 -5.30 7.41 1.16
CA ILE A 139 -5.49 8.19 2.40
C ILE A 139 -6.75 9.05 2.33
N ASP A 140 -6.98 9.75 1.23
CA ASP A 140 -8.18 10.58 1.09
C ASP A 140 -9.45 9.73 1.05
N GLU A 141 -9.40 8.56 0.40
CA GLU A 141 -10.55 7.63 0.39
C GLU A 141 -10.79 7.04 1.79
N LEU A 142 -9.74 6.73 2.54
CA LEU A 142 -9.83 6.29 3.92
C LEU A 142 -10.48 7.37 4.78
N ARG A 143 -10.03 8.63 4.66
CA ARG A 143 -10.60 9.75 5.40
C ARG A 143 -12.09 9.91 5.17
N LYS A 144 -12.53 9.78 3.91
CA LYS A 144 -13.97 9.86 3.58
C LYS A 144 -14.80 8.81 4.30
N ARG A 145 -14.22 7.64 4.58
CA ARG A 145 -14.93 6.54 5.23
C ARG A 145 -14.95 6.65 6.74
N VAL A 146 -13.91 7.19 7.36
CA VAL A 146 -13.73 7.13 8.82
C VAL A 146 -13.80 8.47 9.52
N GLU A 147 -13.52 9.57 8.83
CA GLU A 147 -13.64 10.91 9.43
C GLU A 147 -15.10 11.37 9.39
N ARG A 148 -15.56 11.82 10.53
CA ARG A 148 -16.94 12.31 10.70
C ARG A 148 -16.96 13.76 11.06
#